data_608f32ac45ebec76cc87ed625d8cdbaf
#
_entry.id   608f32ac45ebec76cc87ed625d8cdbaf
#
_cell.length_a   1.000
_cell.length_b   1.000
_cell.length_c   1.000
_cell.angle_alpha   90.00
_cell.angle_beta   90.00
_cell.angle_gamma   90.00
#
_symmetry.space_group_name_H-M   'P 1'
#
loop_
_entity.id
_entity.type
_entity.pdbx_description
1 polymer ?
#
loop_
_entity_poly.entity_id
_entity_poly.type
_entity_poly.pdbx_seq_one_letter_code
_entity_poly.pdbx_strand_id
1 'polypeptide(L)'
;QSREGVPSVESPASLAESKIFGAELSGLAPTVDLHGLDSEAGIHELDLFLHSAFMRGEDVVKIIHGRGTGKMREAVHTFLPLQEIVETFRDGQSIGEISGVTYVVLKKST
;
A
#
# COMPACT_ATOMS: atom_id res chain seq x y z
N GLN A 1 -20.28 1.10 29.76
CA GLN A 1 -19.85 1.12 29.32
C GLN A 1 -19.68 1.09 28.79
N SER A 2 -19.69 1.22 28.63
CA SER A 2 -19.25 1.27 28.14
C SER A 2 -19.12 1.19 27.30
N ARG A 3 -19.37 1.58 26.84
CA ARG A 3 -19.01 1.43 26.03
C ARG A 3 -17.96 1.61 25.75
N GLU A 4 -17.51 1.62 26.47
CA GLU A 4 -16.46 1.80 26.38
C GLU A 4 -15.71 1.10 25.67
N GLY A 5 -14.81 1.14 25.32
CA GLY A 5 -13.94 0.36 24.54
C GLY A 5 -14.52 -0.12 23.25
N VAL A 6 -15.70 0.09 23.02
CA VAL A 6 -16.29 -0.33 21.76
C VAL A 6 -16.11 0.78 20.75
N PRO A 7 -15.37 0.52 19.67
CA PRO A 7 -15.22 1.52 18.64
C PRO A 7 -16.52 1.63 17.88
N SER A 8 -17.36 2.51 18.30
CA SER A 8 -18.60 2.71 17.60
C SER A 8 -18.35 3.31 16.23
N VAL A 9 -17.26 4.07 16.11
CA VAL A 9 -16.94 4.74 14.86
C VAL A 9 -15.48 4.48 14.56
N GLU A 10 -15.22 3.97 13.38
CA GLU A 10 -13.85 3.75 12.98
C GLU A 10 -13.24 5.06 12.52
N SER A 11 -12.05 5.36 13.00
CA SER A 11 -11.30 6.49 12.49
C SER A 11 -10.82 6.16 11.08
N PRO A 12 -10.46 7.18 10.28
CA PRO A 12 -9.90 6.91 8.97
C PRO A 12 -8.68 5.99 9.02
N ALA A 13 -7.85 6.13 10.07
CA ALA A 13 -6.69 5.28 10.21
C ALA A 13 -7.10 3.83 10.45
N SER A 14 -8.14 3.61 11.28
CA SER A 14 -8.63 2.25 11.54
C SER A 14 -9.22 1.62 10.30
N LEU A 15 -9.95 2.40 9.50
CA LEU A 15 -10.51 1.88 8.27
C LEU A 15 -9.42 1.51 7.28
N ALA A 16 -8.39 2.34 7.16
CA ALA A 16 -7.28 2.05 6.27
C ALA A 16 -6.57 0.77 6.70
N GLU A 17 -6.32 0.61 8.00
CA GLU A 17 -5.67 -0.59 8.51
C GLU A 17 -6.51 -1.83 8.24
N SER A 18 -7.83 -1.72 8.42
CA SER A 18 -8.72 -2.84 8.13
C SER A 18 -8.67 -3.25 6.67
N LYS A 19 -8.61 -2.26 5.79
CA LYS A 19 -8.51 -2.55 4.35
C LYS A 19 -7.21 -3.26 4.03
N ILE A 20 -6.11 -2.81 4.59
CA ILE A 20 -4.81 -3.45 4.36
C ILE A 20 -4.82 -4.88 4.90
N PHE A 21 -5.31 -5.05 6.14
CA PHE A 21 -5.36 -6.36 6.75
C PHE A 21 -6.19 -7.34 5.91
N GLY A 22 -7.34 -6.87 5.42
CA GLY A 22 -8.17 -7.67 4.53
C GLY A 22 -7.45 -8.06 3.26
N ALA A 23 -6.70 -7.14 2.68
CA ALA A 23 -5.93 -7.41 1.47
C ALA A 23 -4.83 -8.44 1.73
N GLU A 24 -4.16 -8.33 2.89
CA GLU A 24 -3.16 -9.31 3.26
C GLU A 24 -3.75 -10.70 3.39
N LEU A 25 -4.91 -10.79 4.02
CA LEU A 25 -5.55 -12.09 4.23
C LEU A 25 -6.05 -12.71 2.93
N SER A 26 -6.64 -11.91 2.06
CA SER A 26 -7.25 -12.44 0.85
C SER A 26 -6.23 -12.75 -0.24
N GLY A 27 -5.15 -11.99 -0.28
CA GLY A 27 -4.16 -12.12 -1.34
C GLY A 27 -4.66 -11.64 -2.69
N LEU A 28 -5.75 -10.89 -2.73
CA LEU A 28 -6.40 -10.49 -3.99
C LEU A 28 -6.11 -9.06 -4.42
N ALA A 29 -5.32 -8.31 -3.65
CA ALA A 29 -5.03 -6.92 -4.02
C ALA A 29 -4.25 -6.87 -5.32
N PRO A 30 -4.59 -5.92 -6.21
CA PRO A 30 -3.77 -5.72 -7.40
C PRO A 30 -2.32 -5.47 -6.99
N THR A 31 -1.40 -6.07 -7.73
CA THR A 31 0.00 -6.12 -7.33
C THR A 31 0.90 -5.63 -8.45
N VAL A 32 1.89 -4.82 -8.08
CA VAL A 32 2.98 -4.47 -8.99
C VAL A 32 4.27 -4.99 -8.39
N ASP A 33 5.10 -5.59 -9.21
CA ASP A 33 6.36 -6.18 -8.78
C ASP A 33 7.50 -5.35 -9.36
N LEU A 34 8.23 -4.68 -8.47
CA LEU A 34 9.32 -3.78 -8.85
C LEU A 34 10.70 -4.37 -8.57
N HIS A 35 10.74 -5.58 -8.01
CA HIS A 35 12.05 -6.12 -7.63
C HIS A 35 12.92 -6.31 -8.87
N GLY A 36 14.20 -6.06 -8.72
CA GLY A 36 15.14 -6.21 -9.84
C GLY A 36 15.25 -4.97 -10.71
N LEU A 37 14.35 -4.01 -10.59
CA LEU A 37 14.45 -2.75 -11.34
C LEU A 37 15.33 -1.78 -10.58
N ASP A 38 15.98 -0.86 -11.30
CA ASP A 38 16.61 0.25 -10.59
C ASP A 38 15.53 1.22 -10.11
N SER A 39 15.92 2.13 -9.22
CA SER A 39 14.95 2.99 -8.55
C SER A 39 14.14 3.84 -9.53
N GLU A 40 14.81 4.40 -10.54
CA GLU A 40 14.12 5.26 -11.49
C GLU A 40 13.07 4.49 -12.29
N ALA A 41 13.45 3.34 -12.81
CA ALA A 41 12.52 2.51 -13.57
C ALA A 41 11.39 2.01 -12.68
N GLY A 42 11.73 1.63 -11.44
CA GLY A 42 10.71 1.15 -10.49
C GLY A 42 9.68 2.21 -10.16
N ILE A 43 10.13 3.43 -9.91
CA ILE A 43 9.20 4.52 -9.57
C ILE A 43 8.34 4.87 -10.78
N HIS A 44 8.90 4.82 -11.99
CA HIS A 44 8.11 5.05 -13.18
C HIS A 44 6.99 4.00 -13.32
N GLU A 45 7.32 2.75 -13.13
CA GLU A 45 6.33 1.67 -13.17
C GLU A 45 5.28 1.84 -12.07
N LEU A 46 5.73 2.20 -10.88
CA LEU A 46 4.82 2.40 -9.76
C LEU A 46 3.84 3.53 -10.04
N ASP A 47 4.33 4.63 -10.60
CA ASP A 47 3.48 5.77 -10.91
C ASP A 47 2.37 5.37 -11.87
N LEU A 48 2.70 4.66 -12.94
CA LEU A 48 1.71 4.20 -13.90
C LEU A 48 0.71 3.24 -13.26
N PHE A 49 1.21 2.34 -12.44
CA PHE A 49 0.38 1.35 -11.77
C PHE A 49 -0.61 2.00 -10.82
N LEU A 50 -0.14 2.94 -10.01
CA LEU A 50 -0.99 3.61 -9.02
C LEU A 50 -2.11 4.40 -9.70
N HIS A 51 -1.78 5.13 -10.76
CA HIS A 51 -2.80 5.90 -11.46
C HIS A 51 -3.84 4.99 -12.11
N SER A 52 -3.41 3.89 -12.70
CA SER A 52 -4.33 2.93 -13.28
C SER A 52 -5.27 2.34 -12.22
N ALA A 53 -4.69 1.93 -11.08
CA ALA A 53 -5.49 1.36 -10.00
C ALA A 53 -6.48 2.39 -9.45
N PHE A 54 -6.02 3.62 -9.28
CA PHE A 54 -6.87 4.70 -8.80
C PHE A 54 -8.06 4.92 -9.75
N MET A 55 -7.80 4.95 -11.05
CA MET A 55 -8.86 5.15 -12.04
C MET A 55 -9.86 4.00 -12.06
N ARG A 56 -9.43 2.79 -11.70
CA ARG A 56 -10.33 1.64 -11.62
C ARG A 56 -11.10 1.58 -10.30
N GLY A 57 -10.82 2.49 -9.37
CA GLY A 57 -11.52 2.50 -8.09
C GLY A 57 -11.01 1.48 -7.08
N GLU A 58 -9.78 1.02 -7.23
CA GLU A 58 -9.21 0.06 -6.28
C GLU A 58 -9.01 0.72 -4.92
N ASP A 59 -9.30 -0.02 -3.86
CA ASP A 59 -9.10 0.48 -2.50
C ASP A 59 -7.68 0.29 -2.00
N VAL A 60 -7.12 -0.89 -2.25
CA VAL A 60 -5.80 -1.27 -1.73
C VAL A 60 -5.01 -1.92 -2.84
N VAL A 61 -3.74 -1.58 -2.93
CA VAL A 61 -2.83 -2.24 -3.86
C VAL A 61 -1.58 -2.69 -3.12
N LYS A 62 -0.86 -3.63 -3.73
CA LYS A 62 0.31 -4.25 -3.13
C LYS A 62 1.52 -3.96 -4.02
N ILE A 63 2.60 -3.53 -3.39
CA ILE A 63 3.86 -3.25 -4.10
C ILE A 63 4.92 -4.22 -3.60
N ILE A 64 5.48 -4.99 -4.51
CA ILE A 64 6.61 -5.87 -4.18
C ILE A 64 7.86 -5.13 -4.61
N HIS A 65 8.62 -4.61 -3.65
CA HIS A 65 9.88 -3.93 -3.96
C HIS A 65 11.09 -4.81 -3.67
N GLY A 66 10.86 -5.94 -3.01
CA GLY A 66 11.94 -6.84 -2.68
C GLY A 66 12.73 -6.36 -1.47
N ARG A 67 13.53 -7.25 -0.91
CA ARG A 67 14.31 -6.92 0.28
C ARG A 67 15.65 -6.33 -0.07
N GLY A 68 16.40 -6.99 -0.94
CA GLY A 68 17.66 -6.51 -1.47
C GLY A 68 18.45 -5.59 -0.54
N THR A 69 18.93 -4.48 -1.10
CA THR A 69 19.66 -3.47 -0.32
C THR A 69 18.74 -2.50 0.41
N GLY A 70 17.44 -2.56 0.15
CA GLY A 70 16.48 -1.61 0.68
C GLY A 70 16.34 -0.34 -0.15
N LYS A 71 17.11 -0.21 -1.23
CA LYS A 71 17.04 1.00 -2.05
C LYS A 71 15.69 1.21 -2.71
N MET A 72 15.10 0.13 -3.24
CA MET A 72 13.79 0.26 -3.87
C MET A 72 12.72 0.57 -2.85
N ARG A 73 12.78 -0.10 -1.68
CA ARG A 73 11.85 0.20 -0.61
C ARG A 73 11.93 1.66 -0.20
N GLU A 74 13.14 2.16 -0.05
CA GLU A 74 13.35 3.56 0.32
C GLU A 74 12.79 4.50 -0.73
N ALA A 75 13.05 4.21 -2.01
CA ALA A 75 12.53 5.03 -3.10
C ALA A 75 11.01 5.04 -3.09
N VAL A 76 10.38 3.88 -2.91
CA VAL A 76 8.92 3.77 -2.85
C VAL A 76 8.38 4.58 -1.67
N HIS A 77 8.99 4.44 -0.49
CA HIS A 77 8.51 5.12 0.70
C HIS A 77 8.76 6.63 0.68
N THR A 78 9.67 7.10 -0.16
CA THR A 78 9.86 8.53 -0.38
C THR A 78 8.84 9.05 -1.38
N PHE A 79 8.52 8.24 -2.38
CA PHE A 79 7.60 8.63 -3.45
C PHE A 79 6.14 8.69 -2.99
N LEU A 80 5.70 7.70 -2.24
CA LEU A 80 4.28 7.56 -1.90
C LEU A 80 3.69 8.76 -1.16
N PRO A 81 4.37 9.36 -0.16
CA PRO A 81 3.78 10.51 0.55
C PRO A 81 3.54 11.72 -0.33
N LEU A 82 4.19 11.78 -1.49
CA LEU A 82 4.06 12.91 -2.38
C LEU A 82 2.90 12.77 -3.35
N GLN A 83 2.21 11.62 -3.32
CA GLN A 83 1.15 11.34 -4.28
C GLN A 83 -0.21 11.66 -3.68
N GLU A 84 -0.97 12.54 -4.34
CA GLU A 84 -2.29 12.94 -3.85
C GLU A 84 -3.26 11.78 -3.77
N ILE A 85 -3.11 10.80 -4.67
CA ILE A 85 -4.05 9.67 -4.71
C ILE A 85 -3.78 8.64 -3.64
N VAL A 86 -2.69 8.78 -2.88
CA VAL A 86 -2.34 7.83 -1.82
C VAL A 86 -2.88 8.36 -0.49
N GLU A 87 -3.71 7.55 0.17
CA GLU A 87 -4.22 7.91 1.48
C GLU A 87 -3.21 7.55 2.57
N THR A 88 -2.74 6.30 2.55
CA THR A 88 -1.73 5.85 3.51
C THR A 88 -1.10 4.58 2.97
N PHE A 89 -0.01 4.16 3.63
CA PHE A 89 0.67 2.93 3.25
C PHE A 89 1.42 2.38 4.46
N ARG A 90 1.72 1.09 4.42
CA ARG A 90 2.59 0.47 5.41
C ARG A 90 3.20 -0.80 4.85
N ASP A 91 4.28 -1.25 5.48
CA ASP A 91 4.89 -2.53 5.12
C ASP A 91 3.95 -3.68 5.38
N GLY A 92 4.06 -4.72 4.58
CA GLY A 92 3.37 -5.96 4.86
C GLY A 92 3.87 -6.57 6.15
N GLN A 93 2.98 -7.21 6.90
CA GLN A 93 3.31 -7.78 8.20
C GLN A 93 3.29 -9.29 8.21
N SER A 94 2.86 -9.92 7.11
CA SER A 94 2.93 -11.37 6.99
C SER A 94 4.38 -11.81 6.88
N ILE A 95 4.66 -13.03 7.33
CA ILE A 95 6.03 -13.53 7.41
C ILE A 95 6.78 -13.37 6.09
N GLY A 96 6.15 -13.69 4.99
CA GLY A 96 6.82 -13.62 3.68
C GLY A 96 6.93 -12.23 3.10
N GLU A 97 6.35 -11.22 3.76
CA GLU A 97 6.25 -9.88 3.18
C GLU A 97 7.04 -8.82 3.92
N ILE A 98 7.56 -9.14 5.08
CA ILE A 98 8.27 -8.16 5.90
C ILE A 98 9.45 -7.62 5.12
N SER A 99 9.55 -6.29 5.03
CA SER A 99 10.62 -5.56 4.35
C SER A 99 10.65 -5.70 2.84
N GLY A 100 9.81 -6.56 2.27
CA GLY A 100 9.80 -6.77 0.82
C GLY A 100 8.55 -6.29 0.11
N VAL A 101 7.53 -5.91 0.89
CA VAL A 101 6.21 -5.57 0.35
C VAL A 101 5.66 -4.36 1.08
N THR A 102 4.97 -3.49 0.35
CA THR A 102 4.24 -2.36 0.92
C THR A 102 2.82 -2.38 0.40
N TYR A 103 1.85 -2.18 1.30
CA TYR A 103 0.45 -2.01 0.93
C TYR A 103 0.09 -0.55 0.93
N VAL A 104 -0.71 -0.14 -0.04
CA VAL A 104 -1.11 1.26 -0.22
C VAL A 104 -2.63 1.33 -0.26
N VAL A 105 -3.19 2.24 0.53
CA VAL A 105 -4.62 2.53 0.45
C VAL A 105 -4.78 3.76 -0.41
N LEU A 106 -5.62 3.65 -1.43
CA LEU A 106 -5.85 4.73 -2.38
C LEU A 106 -7.09 5.53 -2.00
N LYS A 107 -7.07 6.82 -2.31
CA LYS A 107 -8.24 7.65 -2.13
C LYS A 107 -9.29 7.25 -3.16
N LYS A 108 -10.54 7.66 -2.91
CA LYS A 108 -11.60 7.41 -3.87
C LYS A 108 -11.45 8.35 -5.05
N SER A 109 -11.75 7.82 -6.22
CA SER A 109 -11.57 8.56 -7.46
C SER A 109 -12.82 9.34 -7.89
N THR A 110 -13.83 9.42 -7.05
CA THR A 110 -15.12 10.01 -7.43
C THR A 110 -15.03 11.18 -8.31
#